data_e73e0e4812a76a6d2aa762deaa638278
#
_entry.id   e73e0e4812a76a6d2aa762deaa638278
#
_cell.length_a   1.000
_cell.length_b   1.000
_cell.length_c   1.000
_cell.angle_alpha   90.00
_cell.angle_beta   90.00
_cell.angle_gamma   90.00
#
_symmetry.space_group_name_H-M   'P 1'
#
loop_
_entity.id
_entity.type
_entity.pdbx_description
1 polymer ?
#
loop_
_entity_poly.entity_id
_entity_poly.type
_entity_poly.pdbx_seq_one_letter_code
_entity_poly.pdbx_strand_id
1 'polypeptide(L)'
;MSHHLSEMDLIYRIAGHLADGDTLDEELARVVEFAGTLTGCDECCTFVREGNILLPWVWKHVEHGSLDRVPVTVDGGFAAALSRHCAPVAVLPGPASSGFRGFRDWPADSGVSLVAVPLLWRSSLMGAITMYHTQPRAYPRSEVRLLTSVGYIPGAELRMLQLQKHNSALVLELETRKLVERGKGILQRELGLSAQEAYLALERQSQEKNRPMKDIAQAIILGSEVKHSAAQAH
;
A
#
# COMPACT_ATOMS: atom_id res chain seq x y z
N MET A 1 -17.02 -32.40 16.81
CA MET A 1 -15.64 -32.87 16.56
C MET A 1 -14.89 -31.71 15.94
N SER A 2 -14.15 -30.93 16.73
CA SER A 2 -13.39 -29.78 16.27
C SER A 2 -12.10 -30.30 15.63
N HIS A 3 -11.96 -30.19 14.32
CA HIS A 3 -10.70 -30.41 13.66
C HIS A 3 -9.73 -29.30 14.11
N HIS A 4 -8.85 -29.61 15.06
CA HIS A 4 -7.62 -28.89 15.24
C HIS A 4 -6.79 -29.07 13.98
N LEU A 5 -6.91 -28.12 13.04
CA LEU A 5 -5.95 -28.00 11.97
C LEU A 5 -4.58 -27.75 12.63
N SER A 6 -3.60 -28.57 12.32
CA SER A 6 -2.22 -28.39 12.76
C SER A 6 -1.75 -26.99 12.31
N GLU A 7 -0.97 -26.28 13.17
CA GLU A 7 -0.34 -25.00 12.78
C GLU A 7 0.38 -25.10 11.42
N MET A 8 0.94 -26.27 11.15
CA MET A 8 1.63 -26.57 9.87
C MET A 8 0.67 -26.67 8.68
N ASP A 9 -0.48 -27.35 8.83
CA ASP A 9 -1.47 -27.46 7.74
C ASP A 9 -2.00 -26.09 7.34
N LEU A 10 -2.09 -25.19 8.29
CA LEU A 10 -2.56 -23.85 8.10
C LEU A 10 -1.52 -22.98 7.37
N ILE A 11 -0.25 -23.06 7.80
CA ILE A 11 0.87 -22.40 7.12
C ILE A 11 1.02 -22.94 5.70
N TYR A 12 0.88 -24.26 5.49
CA TYR A 12 0.91 -24.87 4.17
C TYR A 12 -0.24 -24.39 3.28
N ARG A 13 -1.44 -24.27 3.79
CA ARG A 13 -2.58 -23.76 3.02
C ARG A 13 -2.39 -22.30 2.60
N ILE A 14 -1.92 -21.46 3.52
CA ILE A 14 -1.62 -20.04 3.21
C ILE A 14 -0.47 -19.94 2.22
N ALA A 15 0.62 -20.68 2.42
CA ALA A 15 1.77 -20.69 1.51
C ALA A 15 1.44 -21.31 0.13
N GLY A 16 0.57 -22.31 0.05
CA GLY A 16 0.13 -22.94 -1.19
C GLY A 16 -0.70 -22.01 -2.07
N HIS A 17 -1.54 -21.19 -1.47
CA HIS A 17 -2.36 -20.21 -2.21
C HIS A 17 -1.57 -19.03 -2.76
N LEU A 18 -0.39 -18.75 -2.20
CA LEU A 18 0.54 -17.73 -2.74
C LEU A 18 1.17 -18.13 -4.08
N ALA A 19 1.24 -19.44 -4.36
CA ALA A 19 1.78 -19.96 -5.62
C ALA A 19 0.80 -19.85 -6.80
N ASP A 20 -0.50 -19.62 -6.53
CA ASP A 20 -1.56 -19.66 -7.54
C ASP A 20 -1.83 -18.33 -8.27
N GLY A 21 -1.03 -17.29 -8.01
CA GLY A 21 -1.09 -16.02 -8.74
C GLY A 21 -2.27 -15.12 -8.37
N ASP A 22 -2.75 -15.24 -7.14
CA ASP A 22 -3.82 -14.42 -6.60
C ASP A 22 -3.43 -12.93 -6.52
N THR A 23 -4.43 -12.08 -6.60
CA THR A 23 -4.24 -10.63 -6.37
C THR A 23 -3.99 -10.34 -4.88
N LEU A 24 -3.31 -9.24 -4.57
CA LEU A 24 -3.13 -8.77 -3.18
C LEU A 24 -4.46 -8.69 -2.42
N ASP A 25 -5.53 -8.26 -3.09
CA ASP A 25 -6.86 -8.13 -2.49
C ASP A 25 -7.41 -9.49 -2.04
N GLU A 26 -7.24 -10.53 -2.86
CA GLU A 26 -7.64 -11.90 -2.53
C GLU A 26 -6.79 -12.48 -1.41
N GLU A 27 -5.50 -12.21 -1.40
CA GLU A 27 -4.59 -12.62 -0.33
C GLU A 27 -4.97 -11.97 1.00
N LEU A 28 -5.15 -10.66 1.02
CA LEU A 28 -5.56 -9.93 2.23
C LEU A 28 -6.95 -10.35 2.71
N ALA A 29 -7.87 -10.65 1.79
CA ALA A 29 -9.18 -11.17 2.16
C ALA A 29 -9.09 -12.54 2.86
N ARG A 30 -8.25 -13.45 2.37
CA ARG A 30 -8.00 -14.75 3.03
C ARG A 30 -7.34 -14.59 4.39
N VAL A 31 -6.41 -13.65 4.52
CA VAL A 31 -5.78 -13.34 5.81
C VAL A 31 -6.80 -12.83 6.82
N VAL A 32 -7.72 -11.96 6.39
CA VAL A 32 -8.84 -11.48 7.21
C VAL A 32 -9.77 -12.61 7.62
N GLU A 33 -10.13 -13.49 6.67
CA GLU A 33 -10.99 -14.64 6.95
C GLU A 33 -10.34 -15.61 7.93
N PHE A 34 -9.04 -15.88 7.73
CA PHE A 34 -8.27 -16.72 8.63
C PHE A 34 -8.18 -16.11 10.03
N ALA A 35 -7.81 -14.83 10.15
CA ALA A 35 -7.71 -14.13 11.43
C ALA A 35 -9.05 -14.12 12.16
N GLY A 36 -10.14 -13.86 11.43
CA GLY A 36 -11.48 -13.89 11.96
C GLY A 36 -11.91 -15.28 12.47
N THR A 37 -11.57 -16.35 11.74
CA THR A 37 -11.87 -17.73 12.13
C THR A 37 -11.04 -18.17 13.34
N LEU A 38 -9.75 -17.80 13.36
CA LEU A 38 -8.84 -18.15 14.46
C LEU A 38 -9.22 -17.45 15.77
N THR A 39 -9.54 -16.17 15.70
CA THR A 39 -9.79 -15.35 16.88
C THR A 39 -11.26 -15.30 17.29
N GLY A 40 -12.19 -15.59 16.37
CA GLY A 40 -13.62 -15.38 16.59
C GLY A 40 -13.95 -13.90 16.82
N CYS A 41 -13.21 -12.98 16.20
CA CYS A 41 -13.42 -11.55 16.39
C CYS A 41 -14.71 -11.07 15.74
N ASP A 42 -15.29 -10.02 16.31
CA ASP A 42 -16.50 -9.38 15.78
C ASP A 42 -16.20 -8.56 14.53
N GLU A 43 -14.99 -8.01 14.45
CA GLU A 43 -14.51 -7.27 13.28
C GLU A 43 -13.01 -7.52 13.04
N CYS A 44 -12.65 -7.69 11.78
CA CYS A 44 -11.26 -7.82 11.33
C CYS A 44 -11.00 -6.89 10.16
N CYS A 45 -9.90 -6.16 10.21
CA CYS A 45 -9.52 -5.22 9.16
C CYS A 45 -8.03 -5.34 8.85
N THR A 46 -7.68 -5.32 7.57
CA THR A 46 -6.31 -5.09 7.14
C THR A 46 -6.09 -3.63 6.78
N PHE A 47 -4.92 -3.14 7.11
CA PHE A 47 -4.44 -1.81 6.75
C PHE A 47 -3.19 -1.95 5.90
N VAL A 48 -3.09 -1.12 4.87
CA VAL A 48 -1.91 -1.02 4.00
C VAL A 48 -1.23 0.32 4.22
N ARG A 49 0.08 0.31 4.33
CA ARG A 49 0.87 1.53 4.56
C ARG A 49 1.12 2.28 3.25
N GLU A 50 0.71 3.55 3.21
CA GLU A 50 1.10 4.52 2.21
C GLU A 50 1.79 5.72 2.88
N GLY A 51 3.11 5.79 2.72
CA GLY A 51 3.91 6.84 3.38
C GLY A 51 3.83 6.78 4.91
N ASN A 52 3.23 7.81 5.51
CA ASN A 52 3.02 7.93 6.97
C ASN A 52 1.60 7.57 7.43
N ILE A 53 0.82 6.91 6.58
CA ILE A 53 -0.58 6.58 6.86
C ILE A 53 -0.80 5.07 6.65
N LEU A 54 -1.60 4.45 7.50
CA LEU A 54 -2.20 3.14 7.32
C LEU A 54 -3.62 3.35 6.79
N LEU A 55 -3.87 2.90 5.56
CA LEU A 55 -5.19 2.96 4.93
C LEU A 55 -5.93 1.64 5.14
N PRO A 56 -7.20 1.64 5.57
CA PRO A 56 -8.01 0.44 5.65
C PRO A 56 -8.20 -0.14 4.24
N TRP A 57 -8.02 -1.46 4.09
CA TRP A 57 -8.01 -2.11 2.78
C TRP A 57 -9.09 -3.18 2.65
N VAL A 58 -8.99 -4.28 3.39
CA VAL A 58 -9.98 -5.34 3.43
C VAL A 58 -10.50 -5.48 4.85
N TRP A 59 -11.79 -5.69 4.98
CA TRP A 59 -12.45 -5.87 6.29
C TRP A 59 -13.51 -6.95 6.22
N LYS A 60 -13.72 -7.61 7.36
CA LYS A 60 -14.82 -8.53 7.62
C LYS A 60 -15.54 -8.07 8.89
N HIS A 61 -16.82 -7.97 8.80
CA HIS A 61 -17.71 -7.55 9.88
C HIS A 61 -18.63 -8.69 10.23
N VAL A 62 -18.80 -8.95 11.50
CA VAL A 62 -19.82 -9.84 12.04
C VAL A 62 -20.79 -8.97 12.82
N GLU A 63 -22.02 -8.90 12.39
CA GLU A 63 -23.15 -8.11 12.89
C GLU A 63 -22.91 -7.26 14.17
N HIS A 64 -23.07 -5.94 14.10
CA HIS A 64 -23.08 -4.95 15.20
C HIS A 64 -21.80 -4.19 15.58
N GLY A 65 -20.82 -4.03 14.73
CA GLY A 65 -19.68 -3.15 15.01
C GLY A 65 -19.53 -2.04 13.95
N SER A 66 -19.21 -0.85 14.34
CA SER A 66 -18.74 0.20 13.43
C SER A 66 -17.41 0.72 13.92
N LEU A 67 -16.32 0.01 13.61
CA LEU A 67 -15.02 0.67 13.62
C LEU A 67 -15.02 1.64 12.44
N ASP A 68 -14.86 2.91 12.74
CA ASP A 68 -14.67 3.91 11.68
C ASP A 68 -13.46 3.52 10.83
N ARG A 69 -13.71 3.30 9.55
CA ARG A 69 -12.69 2.97 8.54
C ARG A 69 -11.84 4.19 8.23
N VAL A 70 -11.21 4.73 9.26
CA VAL A 70 -10.44 5.96 9.18
C VAL A 70 -8.97 5.62 8.96
N PRO A 71 -8.27 6.31 8.07
CA PRO A 71 -6.82 6.23 7.97
C PRO A 71 -6.15 6.53 9.31
N VAL A 72 -5.15 5.73 9.68
CA VAL A 72 -4.40 5.88 10.93
C VAL A 72 -2.98 6.33 10.63
N THR A 73 -2.51 7.38 11.31
CA THR A 73 -1.11 7.81 11.15
C THR A 73 -0.15 6.82 11.79
N VAL A 74 0.98 6.56 11.16
CA VAL A 74 1.98 5.56 11.62
C VAL A 74 2.63 5.94 12.95
N ASP A 75 2.61 7.21 13.31
CA ASP A 75 3.10 7.78 14.57
C ASP A 75 2.02 7.90 15.66
N GLY A 76 0.79 7.48 15.37
CA GLY A 76 -0.35 7.50 16.30
C GLY A 76 -0.83 6.12 16.75
N GLY A 77 -1.39 6.05 17.95
CA GLY A 77 -2.11 4.90 18.50
C GLY A 77 -1.38 3.55 18.40
N PHE A 78 -2.08 2.51 17.98
CA PHE A 78 -1.53 1.16 17.80
C PHE A 78 -0.46 1.11 16.70
N ALA A 79 -0.60 1.93 15.66
CA ALA A 79 0.32 1.96 14.54
C ALA A 79 1.71 2.42 14.95
N ALA A 80 1.81 3.40 15.87
CA ALA A 80 3.08 3.84 16.44
C ALA A 80 3.77 2.73 17.24
N ALA A 81 3.01 1.92 17.97
CA ALA A 81 3.56 0.78 18.71
C ALA A 81 4.02 -0.33 17.76
N LEU A 82 3.24 -0.67 16.73
CA LEU A 82 3.61 -1.62 15.69
C LEU A 82 4.87 -1.17 14.95
N SER A 83 4.96 0.10 14.58
CA SER A 83 6.10 0.67 13.84
C SER A 83 7.38 0.66 14.65
N ARG A 84 7.31 0.96 15.96
CA ARG A 84 8.48 0.99 16.85
C ARG A 84 9.00 -0.39 17.24
N HIS A 85 8.08 -1.30 17.52
CA HIS A 85 8.45 -2.59 18.10
C HIS A 85 8.45 -3.74 17.08
N CYS A 86 7.88 -3.55 15.90
CA CYS A 86 7.68 -4.61 14.89
C CYS A 86 7.06 -5.89 15.51
N ALA A 87 6.16 -5.70 16.48
CA ALA A 87 5.56 -6.77 17.27
C ALA A 87 4.06 -6.50 17.47
N PRO A 88 3.25 -7.55 17.65
CA PRO A 88 1.82 -7.41 17.92
C PRO A 88 1.55 -6.56 19.17
N VAL A 89 0.45 -5.81 19.11
CA VAL A 89 -0.02 -4.95 20.19
C VAL A 89 -1.42 -5.38 20.56
N ALA A 90 -1.64 -5.71 21.81
CA ALA A 90 -2.96 -6.00 22.34
C ALA A 90 -3.41 -4.85 23.26
N VAL A 91 -4.64 -4.40 23.06
CA VAL A 91 -5.30 -3.42 23.91
C VAL A 91 -6.43 -4.16 24.63
N LEU A 92 -6.32 -4.19 25.95
CA LEU A 92 -7.32 -4.77 26.81
C LEU A 92 -8.15 -3.67 27.46
N PRO A 93 -9.40 -3.97 27.88
CA PRO A 93 -10.22 -3.00 28.60
C PRO A 93 -9.52 -2.54 29.89
N GLY A 94 -9.55 -1.24 30.16
CA GLY A 94 -8.99 -0.69 31.39
C GLY A 94 -8.49 0.74 31.24
N PRO A 95 -8.12 1.41 32.34
CA PRO A 95 -7.68 2.81 32.31
C PRO A 95 -6.40 3.06 31.49
N ALA A 96 -5.60 2.03 31.20
CA ALA A 96 -4.44 2.10 30.34
C ALA A 96 -4.79 2.18 28.84
N SER A 97 -6.02 1.85 28.44
CA SER A 97 -6.48 1.90 27.05
C SER A 97 -6.73 3.33 26.55
N SER A 98 -6.82 4.31 27.44
CA SER A 98 -7.05 5.73 27.12
C SER A 98 -5.91 6.40 26.31
N GLY A 99 -4.75 5.76 26.22
CA GLY A 99 -3.61 6.22 25.39
C GLY A 99 -3.69 5.84 23.91
N PHE A 100 -4.60 4.99 23.50
CA PHE A 100 -4.75 4.53 22.12
C PHE A 100 -5.71 5.43 21.33
N ARG A 101 -5.34 6.68 21.12
CA ARG A 101 -6.11 7.66 20.35
C ARG A 101 -6.04 7.45 18.82
N GLY A 102 -5.83 6.26 18.35
CA GLY A 102 -5.81 5.95 16.93
C GLY A 102 -7.16 5.57 16.33
N PHE A 103 -8.12 5.24 17.18
CA PHE A 103 -9.54 5.06 16.83
C PHE A 103 -10.30 6.24 17.43
N ARG A 104 -11.01 6.98 16.61
CA ARG A 104 -11.55 8.31 16.92
C ARG A 104 -12.49 8.32 18.14
N ASP A 105 -13.10 7.21 18.49
CA ASP A 105 -14.00 7.06 19.63
C ASP A 105 -13.82 5.72 20.32
N TRP A 106 -12.56 5.38 20.68
CA TRP A 106 -12.35 4.21 21.53
C TRP A 106 -12.95 4.50 22.90
N PRO A 107 -14.09 3.90 23.27
CA PRO A 107 -14.70 4.17 24.56
C PRO A 107 -13.78 3.59 25.65
N ALA A 108 -13.22 4.45 26.48
CA ALA A 108 -12.31 4.06 27.56
C ALA A 108 -12.93 3.03 28.53
N ASP A 109 -14.25 2.94 28.56
CA ASP A 109 -15.03 2.09 29.47
C ASP A 109 -15.80 0.95 28.77
N SER A 110 -15.57 0.68 27.50
CA SER A 110 -16.47 -0.15 26.67
C SER A 110 -16.29 -1.65 26.83
N GLY A 111 -15.37 -2.14 27.64
CA GLY A 111 -15.14 -3.58 27.79
C GLY A 111 -14.62 -4.30 26.54
N VAL A 112 -14.25 -3.57 25.50
CA VAL A 112 -13.78 -4.10 24.23
C VAL A 112 -12.29 -4.45 24.26
N SER A 113 -11.87 -5.36 23.42
CA SER A 113 -10.47 -5.70 23.22
C SER A 113 -10.07 -5.64 21.75
N LEU A 114 -8.83 -5.23 21.51
CA LEU A 114 -8.22 -5.18 20.20
C LEU A 114 -6.88 -5.88 20.23
N VAL A 115 -6.57 -6.61 19.17
CA VAL A 115 -5.21 -6.99 18.85
C VAL A 115 -4.86 -6.48 17.46
N ALA A 116 -3.71 -5.85 17.35
CA ALA A 116 -3.13 -5.42 16.10
C ALA A 116 -1.85 -6.20 15.83
N VAL A 117 -1.74 -6.78 14.66
CA VAL A 117 -0.59 -7.59 14.21
C VAL A 117 0.06 -6.89 13.03
N PRO A 118 1.38 -6.66 13.05
CA PRO A 118 2.05 -5.97 11.95
C PRO A 118 2.18 -6.89 10.72
N LEU A 119 1.97 -6.34 9.54
CA LEU A 119 2.42 -6.88 8.28
C LEU A 119 3.83 -6.36 8.02
N LEU A 120 4.81 -7.24 8.08
CA LEU A 120 6.23 -6.85 8.08
C LEU A 120 6.95 -7.33 6.82
N TRP A 121 7.80 -6.45 6.30
CA TRP A 121 8.91 -6.82 5.43
C TRP A 121 10.22 -6.53 6.15
N ARG A 122 10.94 -7.58 6.59
CA ARG A 122 12.08 -7.45 7.50
C ARG A 122 11.66 -6.71 8.78
N SER A 123 12.26 -5.55 9.06
CA SER A 123 11.90 -4.68 10.20
C SER A 123 11.07 -3.46 9.78
N SER A 124 10.45 -3.47 8.61
CA SER A 124 9.63 -2.36 8.12
C SER A 124 8.16 -2.71 8.19
N LEU A 125 7.37 -1.83 8.78
CA LEU A 125 5.91 -1.94 8.81
C LEU A 125 5.35 -1.63 7.42
N MET A 126 4.73 -2.61 6.80
CA MET A 126 4.06 -2.50 5.49
C MET A 126 2.56 -2.33 5.61
N GLY A 127 2.00 -2.74 6.75
CA GLY A 127 0.58 -2.70 7.03
C GLY A 127 0.30 -3.29 8.41
N ALA A 128 -0.97 -3.52 8.70
CA ALA A 128 -1.42 -4.14 9.93
C ALA A 128 -2.68 -4.98 9.70
N ILE A 129 -2.90 -5.96 10.57
CA ILE A 129 -4.20 -6.63 10.73
C ILE A 129 -4.70 -6.27 12.11
N THR A 130 -5.94 -5.82 12.21
CA THR A 130 -6.60 -5.55 13.50
C THR A 130 -7.77 -6.49 13.68
N MET A 131 -7.89 -7.03 14.87
CA MET A 131 -9.01 -7.87 15.29
C MET A 131 -9.64 -7.25 16.51
N TYR A 132 -10.92 -7.01 16.44
CA TYR A 132 -11.71 -6.33 17.45
C TYR A 132 -12.73 -7.27 18.04
N HIS A 133 -12.93 -7.19 19.37
CA HIS A 133 -13.96 -7.92 20.10
C HIS A 133 -14.76 -6.95 20.96
N THR A 134 -16.07 -7.06 20.90
CA THR A 134 -17.01 -6.27 21.72
C THR A 134 -16.97 -6.67 23.19
N GLN A 135 -16.39 -7.84 23.51
CA GLN A 135 -16.20 -8.32 24.87
C GLN A 135 -14.71 -8.43 25.22
N PRO A 136 -14.38 -8.32 26.52
CA PRO A 136 -13.00 -8.52 26.97
C PRO A 136 -12.48 -9.90 26.59
N ARG A 137 -11.36 -9.95 25.88
CA ARG A 137 -10.71 -11.19 25.49
C ARG A 137 -9.20 -11.12 25.71
N ALA A 138 -8.66 -12.15 26.37
CA ALA A 138 -7.23 -12.36 26.39
C ALA A 138 -6.80 -13.13 25.13
N TYR A 139 -5.68 -12.70 24.53
CA TYR A 139 -5.11 -13.36 23.36
C TYR A 139 -3.99 -14.32 23.78
N PRO A 140 -4.16 -15.65 23.59
CA PRO A 140 -3.10 -16.61 23.88
C PRO A 140 -1.84 -16.33 23.06
N ARG A 141 -0.66 -16.56 23.64
CA ARG A 141 0.61 -16.33 22.96
C ARG A 141 0.77 -17.15 21.66
N SER A 142 0.24 -18.37 21.63
CA SER A 142 0.21 -19.23 20.44
C SER A 142 -0.58 -18.59 19.30
N GLU A 143 -1.76 -18.05 19.59
CA GLU A 143 -2.62 -17.38 18.62
C GLU A 143 -1.93 -16.13 18.04
N VAL A 144 -1.36 -15.27 18.90
CA VAL A 144 -0.64 -14.07 18.48
C VAL A 144 0.58 -14.42 17.63
N ARG A 145 1.32 -15.47 18.00
CA ARG A 145 2.46 -15.96 17.20
C ARG A 145 2.04 -16.43 15.82
N LEU A 146 0.96 -17.17 15.73
CA LEU A 146 0.43 -17.68 14.49
C LEU A 146 0.00 -16.53 13.54
N LEU A 147 -0.76 -15.57 14.08
CA LEU A 147 -1.16 -14.37 13.34
C LEU A 147 0.06 -13.57 12.86
N THR A 148 1.11 -13.46 13.71
CA THR A 148 2.35 -12.77 13.33
C THR A 148 3.05 -13.49 12.18
N SER A 149 3.13 -14.82 12.23
CA SER A 149 3.75 -15.62 11.17
C SER A 149 3.01 -15.44 9.83
N VAL A 150 1.68 -15.43 9.86
CA VAL A 150 0.85 -15.17 8.68
C VAL A 150 1.05 -13.74 8.14
N GLY A 151 1.26 -12.76 9.00
CA GLY A 151 1.47 -11.37 8.62
C GLY A 151 2.76 -11.08 7.83
N TYR A 152 3.75 -11.98 7.86
CA TYR A 152 4.97 -11.82 7.06
C TYR A 152 4.76 -12.03 5.56
N ILE A 153 3.79 -12.82 5.18
CA ILE A 153 3.51 -13.17 3.79
C ILE A 153 2.98 -11.95 3.03
N PRO A 154 1.84 -11.35 3.40
CA PRO A 154 1.34 -10.16 2.73
C PRO A 154 2.28 -8.95 2.92
N GLY A 155 3.07 -8.92 3.98
CA GLY A 155 4.10 -7.90 4.18
C GLY A 155 5.15 -7.89 3.08
N ALA A 156 5.60 -9.06 2.63
CA ALA A 156 6.54 -9.21 1.53
C ALA A 156 5.93 -8.78 0.19
N GLU A 157 4.69 -9.16 -0.07
CA GLU A 157 3.98 -8.83 -1.29
C GLU A 157 3.66 -7.34 -1.38
N LEU A 158 3.19 -6.74 -0.30
CA LEU A 158 3.02 -5.28 -0.20
C LEU A 158 4.31 -4.53 -0.54
N ARG A 159 5.46 -5.04 -0.08
CA ARG A 159 6.76 -4.45 -0.41
C ARG A 159 7.08 -4.58 -1.89
N MET A 160 6.83 -5.74 -2.49
CA MET A 160 7.05 -5.99 -3.91
C MET A 160 6.22 -5.04 -4.78
N LEU A 161 4.94 -4.87 -4.46
CA LEU A 161 4.05 -3.92 -5.14
C LEU A 161 4.50 -2.46 -5.00
N GLN A 162 4.96 -2.06 -3.81
CA GLN A 162 5.54 -0.73 -3.63
C GLN A 162 6.78 -0.51 -4.50
N LEU A 163 7.66 -1.51 -4.59
CA LEU A 163 8.86 -1.44 -5.43
C LEU A 163 8.50 -1.39 -6.92
N GLN A 164 7.51 -2.16 -7.36
CA GLN A 164 7.02 -2.14 -8.75
C GLN A 164 6.43 -0.78 -9.10
N LYS A 165 5.57 -0.22 -8.25
CA LYS A 165 5.01 1.13 -8.44
C LYS A 165 6.11 2.19 -8.54
N HIS A 166 7.09 2.12 -7.63
CA HIS A 166 8.22 3.06 -7.65
C HIS A 166 9.08 2.93 -8.90
N ASN A 167 9.40 1.69 -9.29
CA ASN A 167 10.16 1.42 -10.51
C ASN A 167 9.43 1.93 -11.76
N SER A 168 8.14 1.66 -11.88
CA SER A 168 7.32 2.15 -13.01
C SER A 168 7.29 3.68 -13.07
N ALA A 169 7.21 4.36 -11.93
CA ALA A 169 7.27 5.82 -11.87
C ALA A 169 8.63 6.36 -12.33
N LEU A 170 9.74 5.75 -11.90
CA LEU A 170 11.09 6.14 -12.32
C LEU A 170 11.32 5.90 -13.81
N VAL A 171 10.85 4.78 -14.35
CA VAL A 171 10.93 4.49 -15.79
C VAL A 171 10.18 5.54 -16.59
N LEU A 172 8.95 5.87 -16.18
CA LEU A 172 8.13 6.89 -16.83
C LEU A 172 8.82 8.29 -16.79
N GLU A 173 9.44 8.63 -15.66
CA GLU A 173 10.18 9.89 -15.51
C GLU A 173 11.38 9.94 -16.46
N LEU A 174 12.17 8.85 -16.54
CA LEU A 174 13.30 8.74 -17.44
C LEU A 174 12.88 8.84 -18.91
N GLU A 175 11.79 8.16 -19.30
CA GLU A 175 11.25 8.24 -20.66
C GLU A 175 10.79 9.66 -20.99
N THR A 176 10.09 10.31 -20.07
CA THR A 176 9.65 11.69 -20.20
C THR A 176 10.85 12.62 -20.41
N ARG A 177 11.89 12.47 -19.59
CA ARG A 177 13.12 13.26 -19.71
C ARG A 177 13.79 13.05 -21.06
N LYS A 178 13.92 11.81 -21.54
CA LYS A 178 14.50 11.49 -22.85
C LYS A 178 13.71 12.13 -23.99
N LEU A 179 12.38 12.07 -23.97
CA LEU A 179 11.52 12.69 -24.98
C LEU A 179 11.68 14.22 -24.99
N VAL A 180 11.66 14.85 -23.82
CA VAL A 180 11.85 16.30 -23.70
C VAL A 180 13.22 16.73 -24.21
N GLU A 181 14.30 16.03 -23.84
CA GLU A 181 15.66 16.34 -24.32
C GLU A 181 15.77 16.16 -25.85
N ARG A 182 15.16 15.11 -26.41
CA ARG A 182 15.13 14.90 -27.87
C ARG A 182 14.31 15.98 -28.57
N GLY A 183 13.17 16.37 -28.06
CA GLY A 183 12.35 17.48 -28.59
C GLY A 183 13.09 18.81 -28.54
N LYS A 184 13.79 19.12 -27.45
CA LYS A 184 14.69 20.27 -27.32
C LYS A 184 15.78 20.27 -28.42
N GLY A 185 16.45 19.13 -28.58
CA GLY A 185 17.51 19.00 -29.61
C GLY A 185 17.00 19.25 -31.03
N ILE A 186 15.74 18.88 -31.31
CA ILE A 186 15.11 19.17 -32.60
C ILE A 186 14.84 20.67 -32.75
N LEU A 187 14.26 21.33 -31.73
CA LEU A 187 14.03 22.78 -31.78
C LEU A 187 15.31 23.60 -31.89
N GLN A 188 16.38 23.19 -31.20
CA GLN A 188 17.68 23.82 -31.32
C GLN A 188 18.21 23.72 -32.75
N ARG A 189 18.11 22.56 -33.37
CA ARG A 189 18.63 22.31 -34.71
C ARG A 189 17.78 22.96 -35.82
N GLU A 190 16.44 22.85 -35.71
CA GLU A 190 15.55 23.34 -36.78
C GLU A 190 15.24 24.83 -36.67
N LEU A 191 15.21 25.41 -35.45
CA LEU A 191 14.88 26.80 -35.22
C LEU A 191 16.07 27.67 -34.76
N GLY A 192 17.25 27.10 -34.56
CA GLY A 192 18.44 27.82 -34.09
C GLY A 192 18.33 28.30 -32.64
N LEU A 193 17.45 27.71 -31.83
CA LEU A 193 17.24 28.12 -30.45
C LEU A 193 18.35 27.65 -29.53
N SER A 194 18.65 28.42 -28.50
CA SER A 194 19.47 27.95 -27.38
C SER A 194 18.75 26.83 -26.58
N ALA A 195 19.47 26.10 -25.76
CA ALA A 195 18.90 25.03 -24.94
C ALA A 195 17.79 25.54 -23.98
N GLN A 196 17.97 26.76 -23.50
CA GLN A 196 16.99 27.39 -22.58
C GLN A 196 15.75 27.86 -23.33
N GLU A 197 15.91 28.48 -24.50
CA GLU A 197 14.78 28.92 -25.33
C GLU A 197 13.95 27.73 -25.83
N ALA A 198 14.61 26.64 -26.26
CA ALA A 198 13.94 25.41 -26.66
C ALA A 198 13.12 24.77 -25.51
N TYR A 199 13.66 24.80 -24.29
CA TYR A 199 12.91 24.34 -23.11
C TYR A 199 11.69 25.21 -22.83
N LEU A 200 11.86 26.53 -22.80
CA LEU A 200 10.76 27.48 -22.59
C LEU A 200 9.68 27.40 -23.69
N ALA A 201 10.07 27.11 -24.92
CA ALA A 201 9.12 26.88 -26.02
C ALA A 201 8.25 25.64 -25.78
N LEU A 202 8.86 24.52 -25.33
CA LEU A 202 8.13 23.31 -24.93
C LEU A 202 7.19 23.57 -23.76
N GLU A 203 7.67 24.28 -22.73
CA GLU A 203 6.88 24.61 -21.54
C GLU A 203 5.67 25.49 -21.91
N ARG A 204 5.87 26.53 -22.69
CA ARG A 204 4.80 27.42 -23.18
C ARG A 204 3.73 26.63 -23.93
N GLN A 205 4.15 25.77 -24.87
CA GLN A 205 3.20 24.94 -25.64
C GLN A 205 2.46 23.93 -24.75
N SER A 206 3.13 23.40 -23.73
CA SER A 206 2.49 22.53 -22.74
C SER A 206 1.37 23.26 -21.97
N GLN A 207 1.64 24.49 -21.55
CA GLN A 207 0.67 25.34 -20.84
C GLN A 207 -0.49 25.77 -21.74
N GLU A 208 -0.18 26.29 -22.95
CA GLU A 208 -1.19 26.78 -23.91
C GLU A 208 -2.15 25.67 -24.36
N LYS A 209 -1.65 24.44 -24.52
CA LYS A 209 -2.44 23.31 -24.98
C LYS A 209 -3.01 22.47 -23.82
N ASN A 210 -2.67 22.79 -22.57
CA ASN A 210 -3.00 22.02 -21.39
C ASN A 210 -2.65 20.52 -21.56
N ARG A 211 -1.45 20.24 -22.09
CA ARG A 211 -0.94 18.90 -22.31
C ARG A 211 0.41 18.69 -21.61
N PRO A 212 0.72 17.47 -21.15
CA PRO A 212 2.03 17.16 -20.61
C PRO A 212 3.16 17.52 -21.57
N MET A 213 4.28 18.04 -21.06
CA MET A 213 5.43 18.43 -21.87
C MET A 213 5.97 17.27 -22.73
N LYS A 214 5.86 16.03 -22.26
CA LYS A 214 6.22 14.82 -23.01
C LYS A 214 5.43 14.67 -24.31
N ASP A 215 4.13 14.99 -24.29
CA ASP A 215 3.24 14.84 -25.44
C ASP A 215 3.60 15.90 -26.53
N ILE A 216 3.95 17.11 -26.08
CA ILE A 216 4.44 18.17 -26.97
C ILE A 216 5.79 17.76 -27.59
N ALA A 217 6.71 17.27 -26.79
CA ALA A 217 8.00 16.79 -27.28
C ALA A 217 7.84 15.64 -28.28
N GLN A 218 6.95 14.70 -28.02
CA GLN A 218 6.64 13.60 -28.92
C GLN A 218 6.05 14.05 -30.25
N ALA A 219 5.16 15.06 -30.22
CA ALA A 219 4.60 15.64 -31.44
C ALA A 219 5.67 16.32 -32.31
N ILE A 220 6.63 17.01 -31.68
CA ILE A 220 7.79 17.63 -32.37
C ILE A 220 8.68 16.57 -33.00
N ILE A 221 8.97 15.49 -32.28
CA ILE A 221 9.78 14.37 -32.77
C ILE A 221 9.14 13.76 -34.03
N LEU A 222 7.84 13.41 -33.93
CA LEU A 222 7.09 12.84 -35.04
C LEU A 222 7.07 13.80 -36.26
N GLY A 223 6.81 15.08 -36.00
CA GLY A 223 6.81 16.09 -37.07
C GLY A 223 8.18 16.22 -37.80
N SER A 224 9.26 16.15 -37.03
CA SER A 224 10.63 16.17 -37.60
C SER A 224 10.94 14.89 -38.38
N GLU A 225 10.52 13.73 -37.90
CA GLU A 225 10.73 12.44 -38.61
C GLU A 225 9.96 12.42 -39.94
N VAL A 226 8.74 12.91 -40.00
CA VAL A 226 7.94 13.02 -41.25
C VAL A 226 8.61 13.94 -42.23
N LYS A 227 9.13 15.11 -41.81
CA LYS A 227 9.86 16.04 -42.68
C LYS A 227 11.12 15.40 -43.30
N HIS A 228 11.89 14.66 -42.48
CA HIS A 228 13.10 14.01 -42.97
C HIS A 228 12.78 12.87 -43.94
N SER A 229 11.73 12.09 -43.70
CA SER A 229 11.28 11.04 -44.63
C SER A 229 10.83 11.63 -45.97
N ALA A 230 10.10 12.74 -45.96
CA ALA A 230 9.66 13.41 -47.18
C ALA A 230 10.82 14.01 -47.99
N ALA A 231 11.87 14.51 -47.29
CA ALA A 231 13.06 15.06 -47.93
C ALA A 231 14.00 13.99 -48.58
N GLN A 232 13.94 12.74 -48.13
CA GLN A 232 14.71 11.62 -48.69
C GLN A 232 14.02 10.95 -49.89
N ALA A 233 12.73 11.23 -50.09
CA ALA A 233 11.92 10.65 -51.17
C ALA A 233 11.95 11.50 -52.46
N HIS A 234 12.70 12.61 -52.49
CA HIS A 234 12.91 13.49 -53.63
C HIS A 234 14.41 13.54 -53.97
#